data_72b23eb1ac9d6e3fa35910f80a76f557
#
_entry.id   72b23eb1ac9d6e3fa35910f80a76f557
#
_cell.length_a   1.000
_cell.length_b   1.000
_cell.length_c   1.000
_cell.angle_alpha   90.00
_cell.angle_beta   90.00
_cell.angle_gamma   90.00
#
_symmetry.space_group_name_H-M   'P 1'
#
loop_
_entity.id
_entity.type
_entity.pdbx_description
1 polymer ?
#
loop_
_entity_poly.entity_id
_entity_poly.type
_entity_poly.pdbx_seq_one_letter_code
_entity_poly.pdbx_strand_id
1 'polypeptide(L)'
;MKRKGLTILSLMLLVSIGLRAKTIKVLAIGNSFSEDAVENYLYELAAAQGDSLVIGNAYIGGCSIDRHLDNLKTGKTDYAFRKIVGGKKTDTKKSRLDSIIVNEPWDIISLQQASPLSGQPDSYKNLGELKRMVQELATNPNVEIVWHLTWAYPQKSRSGAFKSYGSSQETMYKAIVNTAKEELPKVGIERCIPSGITVQLAREDLGDCMNRDDIHLSLSLGRFAAACTWCEFLTGKSILYNTYWPDDVSGFDVKMIHKATHKAMKKVNKIMKAPH
;
A
#
# COMPACT_ATOMS: atom_id res chain seq x y z
N MET A 1 -12.56 69.75 -30.96
CA MET A 1 -12.62 68.91 -29.75
C MET A 1 -12.14 67.50 -30.07
N LYS A 2 -10.91 67.16 -29.68
CA LYS A 2 -10.34 65.82 -29.90
C LYS A 2 -10.53 64.98 -28.62
N ARG A 3 -11.35 63.93 -28.65
CA ARG A 3 -11.49 62.99 -27.56
C ARG A 3 -10.29 62.04 -27.53
N LYS A 4 -9.49 62.07 -26.47
CA LYS A 4 -8.41 61.10 -26.18
C LYS A 4 -9.07 59.86 -25.55
N GLY A 5 -9.06 58.76 -26.28
CA GLY A 5 -9.46 57.45 -25.76
C GLY A 5 -8.37 56.92 -24.82
N LEU A 6 -8.73 56.67 -23.56
CA LEU A 6 -7.87 56.08 -22.57
C LEU A 6 -8.02 54.56 -22.67
N THR A 7 -7.01 53.88 -23.23
CA THR A 7 -6.96 52.41 -23.32
C THR A 7 -6.45 51.88 -21.99
N ILE A 8 -7.31 51.27 -21.18
CA ILE A 8 -6.95 50.60 -19.93
C ILE A 8 -6.45 49.21 -20.32
N LEU A 9 -5.12 49.02 -20.23
CA LEU A 9 -4.49 47.72 -20.42
C LEU A 9 -4.62 46.95 -19.09
N SER A 10 -5.58 46.01 -19.02
CA SER A 10 -5.77 45.12 -17.87
C SER A 10 -4.69 44.05 -17.89
N LEU A 11 -3.69 44.16 -17.01
CA LEU A 11 -2.65 43.20 -16.78
C LEU A 11 -3.22 42.06 -15.92
N MET A 12 -3.65 40.95 -16.55
CA MET A 12 -4.00 39.72 -15.82
C MET A 12 -2.74 39.10 -15.26
N LEU A 13 -2.52 39.26 -13.96
CA LEU A 13 -1.48 38.55 -13.22
C LEU A 13 -1.92 37.08 -13.07
N LEU A 14 -1.42 36.20 -13.95
CA LEU A 14 -1.54 34.76 -13.80
C LEU A 14 -0.69 34.34 -12.60
N VAL A 15 -1.30 34.26 -11.42
CA VAL A 15 -0.71 33.60 -10.27
C VAL A 15 -0.71 32.09 -10.60
N SER A 16 0.36 31.60 -11.16
CA SER A 16 0.62 30.16 -11.23
C SER A 16 0.83 29.67 -9.79
N ILE A 17 -0.22 29.15 -9.17
CA ILE A 17 -0.08 28.31 -7.97
C ILE A 17 0.65 27.06 -8.45
N GLY A 18 1.99 27.11 -8.40
CA GLY A 18 2.82 25.96 -8.67
C GLY A 18 2.44 24.87 -7.67
N LEU A 19 1.73 23.84 -8.11
CA LEU A 19 1.60 22.59 -7.38
C LEU A 19 3.04 22.07 -7.16
N ARG A 20 3.56 22.35 -5.98
CA ARG A 20 4.90 21.86 -5.59
C ARG A 20 4.80 20.36 -5.50
N ALA A 21 5.51 19.65 -6.37
CA ALA A 21 5.63 18.20 -6.32
C ALA A 21 6.03 17.81 -4.88
N LYS A 22 5.17 17.02 -4.21
CA LYS A 22 5.44 16.53 -2.86
C LYS A 22 6.26 15.25 -2.97
N THR A 23 7.37 15.17 -2.24
CA THR A 23 8.07 13.90 -2.05
C THR A 23 7.49 13.22 -0.82
N ILE A 24 6.95 12.01 -0.99
CA ILE A 24 6.43 11.19 0.10
C ILE A 24 7.40 10.03 0.33
N LYS A 25 7.83 9.84 1.57
CA LYS A 25 8.73 8.77 1.97
C LYS A 25 7.93 7.69 2.68
N VAL A 26 7.87 6.50 2.08
CA VAL A 26 7.10 5.38 2.61
C VAL A 26 7.98 4.15 2.82
N LEU A 27 7.83 3.50 3.98
CA LEU A 27 8.45 2.21 4.29
C LEU A 27 7.36 1.14 4.44
N ALA A 28 7.47 0.08 3.67
CA ALA A 28 6.70 -1.15 3.90
C ALA A 28 7.53 -2.12 4.75
N ILE A 29 7.04 -2.49 5.93
CA ILE A 29 7.59 -3.59 6.73
C ILE A 29 6.72 -4.81 6.45
N GLY A 30 7.24 -5.77 5.66
CA GLY A 30 6.40 -6.84 5.16
C GLY A 30 7.14 -8.06 4.60
N ASN A 31 6.53 -8.65 3.60
CA ASN A 31 6.95 -9.91 3.00
C ASN A 31 6.72 -9.88 1.48
N SER A 32 6.52 -11.03 0.82
CA SER A 32 6.25 -11.10 -0.62
C SER A 32 5.00 -10.31 -1.05
N PHE A 33 4.07 -10.04 -0.13
CA PHE A 33 2.88 -9.23 -0.44
C PHE A 33 3.22 -7.73 -0.50
N SER A 34 4.11 -7.22 0.35
CA SER A 34 4.63 -5.85 0.15
C SER A 34 5.48 -5.74 -1.11
N GLU A 35 6.30 -6.78 -1.44
CA GLU A 35 7.04 -6.82 -2.71
C GLU A 35 6.10 -6.64 -3.92
N ASP A 36 5.02 -7.44 -3.97
CA ASP A 36 4.04 -7.35 -5.06
C ASP A 36 3.34 -5.98 -5.12
N ALA A 37 3.17 -5.30 -3.97
CA ALA A 37 2.40 -4.07 -3.89
C ALA A 37 3.20 -2.79 -4.16
N VAL A 38 4.49 -2.72 -3.73
CA VAL A 38 5.22 -1.44 -3.71
C VAL A 38 6.45 -1.38 -4.61
N GLU A 39 6.96 -2.54 -5.07
CA GLU A 39 8.22 -2.57 -5.81
C GLU A 39 8.07 -2.41 -7.33
N ASN A 40 6.82 -2.37 -7.83
CA ASN A 40 6.51 -2.24 -9.25
C ASN A 40 5.38 -1.23 -9.43
N TYR A 41 5.45 -0.41 -10.47
CA TYR A 41 4.42 0.54 -10.91
C TYR A 41 4.09 1.69 -9.94
N LEU A 42 4.33 1.55 -8.63
CA LEU A 42 3.93 2.54 -7.63
C LEU A 42 4.64 3.89 -7.84
N TYR A 43 5.95 3.83 -8.15
CA TYR A 43 6.73 5.05 -8.43
C TYR A 43 6.21 5.77 -9.67
N GLU A 44 5.98 5.04 -10.76
CA GLU A 44 5.52 5.57 -12.05
C GLU A 44 4.10 6.14 -11.93
N LEU A 45 3.22 5.47 -11.19
CA LEU A 45 1.86 5.95 -10.91
C LEU A 45 1.88 7.30 -10.18
N ALA A 46 2.71 7.43 -9.15
CA ALA A 46 2.83 8.69 -8.41
C ALA A 46 3.45 9.79 -9.28
N ALA A 47 4.50 9.45 -10.06
CA ALA A 47 5.14 10.39 -10.97
C ALA A 47 4.17 10.92 -12.04
N ALA A 48 3.28 10.07 -12.57
CA ALA A 48 2.23 10.48 -13.52
C ALA A 48 1.21 11.45 -12.90
N GLN A 49 1.10 11.49 -11.57
CA GLN A 49 0.29 12.47 -10.82
C GLN A 49 1.07 13.72 -10.38
N GLY A 50 2.36 13.82 -10.77
CA GLY A 50 3.24 14.92 -10.41
C GLY A 50 3.81 14.84 -8.99
N ASP A 51 3.75 13.68 -8.33
CA ASP A 51 4.35 13.43 -7.02
C ASP A 51 5.63 12.58 -7.15
N SER A 52 6.50 12.66 -6.16
CA SER A 52 7.70 11.84 -6.06
C SER A 52 7.63 10.93 -4.84
N LEU A 53 8.12 9.70 -4.97
CA LEU A 53 8.17 8.75 -3.88
C LEU A 53 9.63 8.33 -3.58
N VAL A 54 9.92 8.20 -2.28
CA VAL A 54 11.01 7.35 -1.78
C VAL A 54 10.34 6.13 -1.15
N ILE A 55 10.53 4.97 -1.76
CA ILE A 55 9.88 3.73 -1.33
C ILE A 55 10.92 2.83 -0.71
N GLY A 56 10.73 2.43 0.54
CA GLY A 56 11.47 1.37 1.22
C GLY A 56 10.61 0.12 1.37
N ASN A 57 11.20 -1.05 1.21
CA ASN A 57 10.59 -2.32 1.56
C ASN A 57 11.54 -3.13 2.44
N ALA A 58 11.22 -3.30 3.72
CA ALA A 58 11.89 -4.19 4.65
C ALA A 58 11.31 -5.60 4.47
N TYR A 59 11.94 -6.37 3.59
CA TYR A 59 11.43 -7.64 3.08
C TYR A 59 12.03 -8.85 3.78
N ILE A 60 11.16 -9.76 4.22
CA ILE A 60 11.48 -11.16 4.51
C ILE A 60 10.32 -12.03 4.01
N GLY A 61 10.59 -13.05 3.19
CA GLY A 61 9.56 -13.96 2.68
C GLY A 61 8.71 -14.58 3.80
N GLY A 62 7.38 -14.48 3.71
CA GLY A 62 6.42 -15.04 4.66
C GLY A 62 6.51 -14.50 6.10
N CYS A 63 7.14 -13.34 6.31
CA CYS A 63 7.33 -12.76 7.64
C CYS A 63 6.00 -12.37 8.29
N SER A 64 5.80 -12.82 9.53
CA SER A 64 4.66 -12.47 10.37
C SER A 64 4.97 -11.30 11.31
N ILE A 65 3.94 -10.73 11.94
CA ILE A 65 4.07 -9.73 13.01
C ILE A 65 5.04 -10.21 14.09
N ASP A 66 4.89 -11.45 14.56
CA ASP A 66 5.73 -12.01 15.63
C ASP A 66 7.19 -12.11 15.20
N ARG A 67 7.46 -12.50 13.95
CA ARG A 67 8.83 -12.57 13.43
C ARG A 67 9.44 -11.18 13.24
N HIS A 68 8.67 -10.19 12.78
CA HIS A 68 9.16 -8.81 12.71
C HIS A 68 9.52 -8.27 14.10
N LEU A 69 8.68 -8.55 15.11
CA LEU A 69 8.93 -8.14 16.49
C LEU A 69 10.17 -8.82 17.07
N ASP A 70 10.29 -10.14 16.91
CA ASP A 70 11.47 -10.90 17.37
C ASP A 70 12.76 -10.38 16.72
N ASN A 71 12.76 -10.17 15.41
CA ASN A 71 13.90 -9.62 14.68
C ASN A 71 14.29 -8.22 15.16
N LEU A 72 13.30 -7.38 15.48
CA LEU A 72 13.55 -6.03 16.00
C LEU A 72 14.16 -6.08 17.41
N LYS A 73 13.66 -6.95 18.30
CA LYS A 73 14.17 -7.14 19.65
C LYS A 73 15.57 -7.75 19.68
N THR A 74 15.86 -8.68 18.77
CA THR A 74 17.11 -9.43 18.76
C THR A 74 18.17 -8.90 17.81
N GLY A 75 17.84 -7.89 17.01
CA GLY A 75 18.76 -7.25 16.06
C GLY A 75 19.19 -8.19 14.92
N LYS A 76 18.33 -9.13 14.49
CA LYS A 76 18.63 -10.03 13.38
C LYS A 76 18.80 -9.31 12.05
N THR A 77 19.73 -9.78 11.24
CA THR A 77 20.09 -9.25 9.93
C THR A 77 19.40 -10.02 8.79
N ASP A 78 18.12 -10.37 8.96
CA ASP A 78 17.39 -11.26 8.03
C ASP A 78 16.76 -10.51 6.85
N TYR A 79 16.74 -9.18 6.89
CA TYR A 79 16.04 -8.39 5.88
C TYR A 79 16.83 -8.21 4.58
N ALA A 80 16.12 -8.25 3.47
CA ALA A 80 16.50 -7.55 2.25
C ALA A 80 15.86 -6.16 2.30
N PHE A 81 16.67 -5.10 2.40
CA PHE A 81 16.18 -3.74 2.30
C PHE A 81 16.22 -3.29 0.85
N ARG A 82 15.04 -3.19 0.24
CA ARG A 82 14.88 -2.74 -1.13
C ARG A 82 14.38 -1.31 -1.11
N LYS A 83 15.12 -0.41 -1.77
CA LYS A 83 14.82 1.03 -1.77
C LYS A 83 14.71 1.54 -3.20
N ILE A 84 13.66 2.32 -3.49
CA ILE A 84 13.41 2.93 -4.79
C ILE A 84 13.48 4.45 -4.61
N VAL A 85 14.40 5.09 -5.33
CA VAL A 85 14.58 6.55 -5.36
C VAL A 85 14.75 6.97 -6.81
N GLY A 86 13.93 7.94 -7.26
CA GLY A 86 13.97 8.37 -8.66
C GLY A 86 13.69 7.22 -9.64
N GLY A 87 12.85 6.26 -9.29
CA GLY A 87 12.53 5.07 -10.09
C GLY A 87 13.63 3.99 -10.11
N LYS A 88 14.76 4.21 -9.42
CA LYS A 88 15.87 3.24 -9.39
C LYS A 88 15.82 2.42 -8.11
N LYS A 89 15.74 1.10 -8.25
CA LYS A 89 15.74 0.15 -7.13
C LYS A 89 17.16 -0.28 -6.76
N THR A 90 17.43 -0.27 -5.46
CA THR A 90 18.62 -0.88 -4.83
C THR A 90 18.16 -2.01 -3.90
N ASP A 91 19.02 -2.99 -3.64
CA ASP A 91 18.75 -4.13 -2.75
C ASP A 91 19.95 -4.38 -1.85
N THR A 92 19.78 -4.13 -0.55
CA THR A 92 20.80 -4.35 0.49
C THR A 92 20.40 -5.55 1.33
N LYS A 93 21.14 -6.64 1.18
CA LYS A 93 20.92 -7.88 1.94
C LYS A 93 21.45 -7.77 3.37
N LYS A 94 21.02 -8.70 4.23
CA LYS A 94 21.48 -8.82 5.62
C LYS A 94 21.33 -7.50 6.40
N SER A 95 20.20 -6.84 6.20
CA SER A 95 19.87 -5.60 6.90
C SER A 95 19.12 -5.88 8.20
N ARG A 96 19.26 -4.98 9.18
CA ARG A 96 18.51 -4.98 10.44
C ARG A 96 17.30 -4.07 10.29
N LEU A 97 16.19 -4.42 10.93
CA LEU A 97 14.96 -3.61 10.85
C LEU A 97 15.12 -2.23 11.48
N ASP A 98 15.79 -2.13 12.63
CA ASP A 98 16.07 -0.84 13.28
C ASP A 98 16.87 0.10 12.37
N SER A 99 17.91 -0.42 11.70
CA SER A 99 18.73 0.37 10.76
C SER A 99 17.93 0.81 9.53
N ILE A 100 16.96 0.00 9.07
CA ILE A 100 16.06 0.35 7.97
C ILE A 100 15.11 1.47 8.39
N ILE A 101 14.54 1.39 9.59
CA ILE A 101 13.60 2.39 10.11
C ILE A 101 14.26 3.76 10.22
N VAL A 102 15.49 3.83 10.72
CA VAL A 102 16.22 5.10 10.88
C VAL A 102 16.87 5.63 9.59
N ASN A 103 16.84 4.84 8.50
CA ASN A 103 17.51 5.19 7.23
C ASN A 103 16.97 6.47 6.58
N GLU A 104 15.67 6.75 6.75
CA GLU A 104 15.00 7.94 6.24
C GLU A 104 14.02 8.50 7.28
N PRO A 105 13.71 9.78 7.27
CA PRO A 105 12.57 10.32 8.00
C PRO A 105 11.27 9.97 7.24
N TRP A 106 10.84 8.70 7.39
CA TRP A 106 9.65 8.19 6.73
C TRP A 106 8.39 8.97 7.12
N ASP A 107 7.57 9.37 6.13
CA ASP A 107 6.27 9.99 6.39
C ASP A 107 5.24 8.94 6.80
N ILE A 108 5.34 7.76 6.18
CA ILE A 108 4.40 6.65 6.40
C ILE A 108 5.21 5.35 6.55
N ILE A 109 4.87 4.55 7.56
CA ILE A 109 5.37 3.19 7.70
C ILE A 109 4.17 2.24 7.73
N SER A 110 4.12 1.29 6.80
CA SER A 110 3.07 0.27 6.78
C SER A 110 3.51 -1.01 7.45
N LEU A 111 2.61 -1.59 8.23
CA LEU A 111 2.71 -2.94 8.78
C LEU A 111 1.70 -3.84 8.09
N GLN A 112 1.97 -5.15 8.06
CA GLN A 112 1.07 -6.17 7.54
C GLN A 112 1.29 -7.51 8.25
N GLN A 113 0.32 -8.41 8.14
CA GLN A 113 0.48 -9.79 8.61
C GLN A 113 0.93 -10.72 7.46
N ALA A 114 1.53 -11.86 7.80
CA ALA A 114 1.74 -12.94 6.86
C ALA A 114 0.39 -13.45 6.33
N SER A 115 0.31 -13.72 5.03
CA SER A 115 -0.96 -14.03 4.36
C SER A 115 -1.76 -15.20 4.98
N PRO A 116 -1.12 -16.29 5.47
CA PRO A 116 -1.87 -17.36 6.15
C PRO A 116 -2.59 -16.90 7.41
N LEU A 117 -2.07 -15.89 8.07
CA LEU A 117 -2.52 -15.39 9.37
C LEU A 117 -3.37 -14.12 9.29
N SER A 118 -3.48 -13.50 8.10
CA SER A 118 -4.11 -12.19 7.94
C SER A 118 -5.58 -12.12 8.37
N GLY A 119 -6.31 -13.25 8.34
CA GLY A 119 -7.69 -13.35 8.81
C GLY A 119 -7.84 -14.09 10.15
N GLN A 120 -6.77 -14.17 10.96
CA GLN A 120 -6.75 -14.86 12.25
C GLN A 120 -6.47 -13.87 13.38
N PRO A 121 -7.48 -13.42 14.15
CA PRO A 121 -7.35 -12.37 15.16
C PRO A 121 -6.27 -12.65 16.20
N ASP A 122 -6.15 -13.89 16.69
CA ASP A 122 -5.16 -14.30 17.69
C ASP A 122 -3.70 -14.04 17.26
N SER A 123 -3.45 -13.94 15.95
CA SER A 123 -2.12 -13.66 15.40
C SER A 123 -1.73 -12.18 15.47
N TYR A 124 -2.62 -11.30 15.95
CA TYR A 124 -2.39 -9.86 16.06
C TYR A 124 -1.98 -9.40 17.46
N LYS A 125 -1.93 -10.31 18.43
CA LYS A 125 -1.63 -10.02 19.86
C LYS A 125 -0.38 -9.16 20.07
N ASN A 126 0.63 -9.31 19.23
CA ASN A 126 1.90 -8.60 19.34
C ASN A 126 1.98 -7.35 18.44
N LEU A 127 0.91 -7.00 17.71
CA LEU A 127 0.89 -5.85 16.80
C LEU A 127 1.10 -4.52 17.53
N GLY A 128 0.51 -4.36 18.71
CA GLY A 128 0.66 -3.14 19.51
C GLY A 128 2.11 -2.89 19.93
N GLU A 129 2.82 -3.93 20.34
CA GLU A 129 4.23 -3.83 20.72
C GLU A 129 5.11 -3.52 19.51
N LEU A 130 4.90 -4.23 18.39
CA LEU A 130 5.63 -3.97 17.15
C LEU A 130 5.43 -2.52 16.69
N LYS A 131 4.17 -2.03 16.64
CA LYS A 131 3.84 -0.65 16.28
C LYS A 131 4.59 0.35 17.16
N ARG A 132 4.54 0.17 18.48
CA ARG A 132 5.20 1.06 19.44
C ARG A 132 6.72 1.13 19.18
N MET A 133 7.39 -0.01 19.07
CA MET A 133 8.84 -0.05 18.81
C MET A 133 9.21 0.59 17.47
N VAL A 134 8.44 0.35 16.41
CA VAL A 134 8.65 0.98 15.09
C VAL A 134 8.48 2.49 15.18
N GLN A 135 7.45 2.97 15.89
CA GLN A 135 7.18 4.39 16.05
C GLN A 135 8.25 5.10 16.89
N GLU A 136 8.76 4.46 17.94
CA GLU A 136 9.86 4.99 18.78
C GLU A 136 11.19 5.11 18.04
N LEU A 137 11.46 4.22 17.08
CA LEU A 137 12.67 4.26 16.24
C LEU A 137 12.58 5.22 15.07
N ALA A 138 11.38 5.58 14.63
CA ALA A 138 11.20 6.47 13.49
C ALA A 138 11.77 7.87 13.77
N THR A 139 12.56 8.38 12.83
CA THR A 139 13.23 9.69 12.95
C THR A 139 12.34 10.87 12.61
N ASN A 140 11.20 10.65 11.94
CA ASN A 140 10.18 11.65 11.71
C ASN A 140 9.17 11.64 12.87
N PRO A 141 9.06 12.68 13.71
CA PRO A 141 8.14 12.72 14.84
C PRO A 141 6.66 12.68 14.42
N ASN A 142 6.36 12.97 13.16
CA ASN A 142 5.01 12.94 12.58
C ASN A 142 4.77 11.68 11.73
N VAL A 143 5.57 10.63 11.89
CA VAL A 143 5.40 9.38 11.14
C VAL A 143 4.02 8.78 11.40
N GLU A 144 3.34 8.42 10.33
CA GLU A 144 2.07 7.71 10.43
C GLU A 144 2.30 6.20 10.25
N ILE A 145 1.85 5.41 11.24
CA ILE A 145 1.84 3.95 11.14
C ILE A 145 0.49 3.50 10.58
N VAL A 146 0.51 2.81 9.44
CA VAL A 146 -0.68 2.36 8.73
C VAL A 146 -0.66 0.85 8.54
N TRP A 147 -1.81 0.29 8.17
CA TRP A 147 -1.93 -1.14 7.89
C TRP A 147 -2.05 -1.41 6.39
N HIS A 148 -1.28 -2.36 5.87
CA HIS A 148 -1.47 -2.91 4.54
C HIS A 148 -2.39 -4.14 4.61
N LEU A 149 -3.64 -3.99 4.20
CA LEU A 149 -4.61 -5.07 4.14
C LEU A 149 -4.33 -5.92 2.89
N THR A 150 -3.85 -7.12 3.13
CA THR A 150 -3.48 -8.07 2.09
C THR A 150 -4.71 -8.75 1.47
N TRP A 151 -4.52 -9.52 0.41
CA TRP A 151 -5.60 -10.15 -0.38
C TRP A 151 -5.84 -11.60 -0.02
N ALA A 152 -7.05 -12.06 -0.26
CA ALA A 152 -7.40 -13.48 -0.21
C ALA A 152 -6.78 -14.25 -1.39
N TYR A 153 -6.48 -15.51 -1.18
CA TYR A 153 -5.96 -16.38 -2.21
C TYR A 153 -6.96 -16.59 -3.36
N PRO A 154 -6.52 -16.99 -4.56
CA PRO A 154 -7.44 -17.36 -5.62
C PRO A 154 -8.30 -18.58 -5.23
N GLN A 155 -9.51 -18.68 -5.77
CA GLN A 155 -10.45 -19.74 -5.38
C GLN A 155 -9.89 -21.16 -5.64
N LYS A 156 -9.01 -21.30 -6.63
CA LYS A 156 -8.36 -22.57 -6.97
C LYS A 156 -7.03 -22.80 -6.25
N SER A 157 -6.70 -22.00 -5.24
CA SER A 157 -5.47 -22.13 -4.46
C SER A 157 -5.36 -23.51 -3.81
N ARG A 158 -4.16 -24.11 -3.94
CA ARG A 158 -3.78 -25.38 -3.32
C ARG A 158 -2.93 -25.16 -2.07
N SER A 159 -2.74 -23.92 -1.65
CA SER A 159 -1.99 -23.59 -0.44
C SER A 159 -2.60 -24.30 0.77
N GLY A 160 -1.77 -24.99 1.56
CA GLY A 160 -2.22 -25.66 2.79
C GLY A 160 -2.89 -24.73 3.78
N ALA A 161 -2.44 -23.47 3.84
CA ALA A 161 -3.02 -22.44 4.69
C ALA A 161 -4.44 -22.03 4.26
N PHE A 162 -4.83 -22.26 3.02
CA PHE A 162 -6.18 -21.94 2.54
C PHE A 162 -7.28 -22.80 3.20
N LYS A 163 -6.88 -24.00 3.69
CA LYS A 163 -7.80 -24.91 4.40
C LYS A 163 -8.33 -24.30 5.69
N SER A 164 -7.57 -23.47 6.38
CA SER A 164 -8.03 -22.76 7.60
C SER A 164 -9.15 -21.76 7.34
N TYR A 165 -9.37 -21.41 6.07
CA TYR A 165 -10.49 -20.58 5.59
C TYR A 165 -11.56 -21.41 4.83
N GLY A 166 -11.62 -22.73 5.07
CA GLY A 166 -12.54 -23.62 4.38
C GLY A 166 -12.31 -23.75 2.88
N SER A 167 -11.08 -23.44 2.40
CA SER A 167 -10.73 -23.36 0.97
C SER A 167 -11.70 -22.46 0.17
N SER A 168 -12.14 -21.37 0.79
CA SER A 168 -13.06 -20.39 0.21
C SER A 168 -12.43 -19.01 0.16
N GLN A 169 -12.29 -18.47 -1.03
CA GLN A 169 -11.78 -17.10 -1.27
C GLN A 169 -12.60 -16.05 -0.55
N GLU A 170 -13.92 -16.17 -0.61
CA GLU A 170 -14.82 -15.23 0.05
C GLU A 170 -14.72 -15.30 1.58
N THR A 171 -14.61 -16.51 2.13
CA THR A 171 -14.43 -16.71 3.57
C THR A 171 -13.10 -16.11 4.03
N MET A 172 -12.01 -16.34 3.30
CA MET A 172 -10.70 -15.74 3.60
C MET A 172 -10.76 -14.21 3.51
N TYR A 173 -11.37 -13.67 2.45
CA TYR A 173 -11.52 -12.22 2.28
C TYR A 173 -12.30 -11.59 3.45
N LYS A 174 -13.44 -12.17 3.82
CA LYS A 174 -14.25 -11.69 4.95
C LYS A 174 -13.46 -11.75 6.27
N ALA A 175 -12.73 -12.85 6.50
CA ALA A 175 -11.90 -13.01 7.69
C ALA A 175 -10.81 -11.92 7.76
N ILE A 176 -10.09 -11.66 6.67
CA ILE A 176 -9.06 -10.60 6.60
C ILE A 176 -9.64 -9.23 6.93
N VAL A 177 -10.78 -8.87 6.31
CA VAL A 177 -11.42 -7.57 6.52
C VAL A 177 -11.94 -7.42 7.95
N ASN A 178 -12.60 -8.45 8.50
CA ASN A 178 -13.13 -8.43 9.86
C ASN A 178 -12.02 -8.36 10.89
N THR A 179 -10.95 -9.15 10.73
CA THR A 179 -9.79 -9.10 11.63
C THR A 179 -9.16 -7.70 11.63
N ALA A 180 -8.96 -7.08 10.48
CA ALA A 180 -8.45 -5.72 10.42
C ALA A 180 -9.38 -4.72 11.12
N LYS A 181 -10.70 -4.82 10.88
CA LYS A 181 -11.70 -3.97 11.53
C LYS A 181 -11.67 -4.09 13.06
N GLU A 182 -11.45 -5.29 13.58
CA GLU A 182 -11.51 -5.57 15.03
C GLU A 182 -10.18 -5.30 15.73
N GLU A 183 -9.03 -5.62 15.10
CA GLU A 183 -7.73 -5.58 15.76
C GLU A 183 -6.98 -4.25 15.62
N LEU A 184 -7.12 -3.55 14.48
CA LEU A 184 -6.36 -2.33 14.23
C LEU A 184 -6.72 -1.17 15.19
N PRO A 185 -7.99 -0.91 15.51
CA PRO A 185 -8.36 0.14 16.46
C PRO A 185 -7.84 -0.11 17.87
N LYS A 186 -7.73 -1.37 18.31
CA LYS A 186 -7.20 -1.73 19.64
C LYS A 186 -5.77 -1.25 19.86
N VAL A 187 -5.02 -1.08 18.77
CA VAL A 187 -3.63 -0.64 18.80
C VAL A 187 -3.45 0.77 18.21
N GLY A 188 -4.55 1.49 17.95
CA GLY A 188 -4.53 2.85 17.42
C GLY A 188 -3.95 2.94 16.00
N ILE A 189 -4.23 1.98 15.13
CA ILE A 189 -4.00 2.07 13.68
C ILE A 189 -5.33 2.45 13.03
N GLU A 190 -5.43 3.69 12.57
CA GLU A 190 -6.68 4.27 12.08
C GLU A 190 -6.83 4.21 10.56
N ARG A 191 -5.71 4.06 9.82
CA ARG A 191 -5.71 4.05 8.36
C ARG A 191 -5.20 2.74 7.80
N CYS A 192 -5.87 2.28 6.74
CA CYS A 192 -5.60 1.00 6.12
C CYS A 192 -5.52 1.14 4.59
N ILE A 193 -4.47 0.60 4.00
CA ILE A 193 -4.27 0.52 2.54
C ILE A 193 -5.02 -0.71 2.04
N PRO A 194 -6.12 -0.57 1.31
CA PRO A 194 -7.08 -1.64 1.07
C PRO A 194 -6.76 -2.53 -0.14
N SER A 195 -5.50 -2.95 -0.35
CA SER A 195 -5.12 -3.75 -1.53
C SER A 195 -5.95 -5.03 -1.66
N GLY A 196 -6.25 -5.71 -0.55
CA GLY A 196 -7.11 -6.91 -0.56
C GLY A 196 -8.55 -6.62 -0.99
N ILE A 197 -9.09 -5.44 -0.65
CA ILE A 197 -10.42 -5.03 -1.10
C ILE A 197 -10.39 -4.70 -2.60
N THR A 198 -9.34 -3.99 -3.07
CA THR A 198 -9.17 -3.69 -4.50
C THR A 198 -9.11 -4.97 -5.33
N VAL A 199 -8.27 -5.94 -4.93
CA VAL A 199 -8.12 -7.22 -5.61
C VAL A 199 -9.46 -7.97 -5.65
N GLN A 200 -10.22 -7.99 -4.54
CA GLN A 200 -11.51 -8.67 -4.50
C GLN A 200 -12.56 -8.00 -5.41
N LEU A 201 -12.60 -6.67 -5.44
CA LEU A 201 -13.51 -5.92 -6.32
C LEU A 201 -13.11 -6.04 -7.80
N ALA A 202 -11.81 -6.08 -8.11
CA ALA A 202 -11.34 -6.28 -9.48
C ALA A 202 -11.74 -7.67 -10.02
N ARG A 203 -11.77 -8.71 -9.17
CA ARG A 203 -12.23 -10.05 -9.54
C ARG A 203 -13.70 -10.09 -9.98
N GLU A 204 -14.56 -9.17 -9.48
CA GLU A 204 -15.95 -9.08 -9.90
C GLU A 204 -16.09 -8.77 -11.40
N ASP A 205 -15.22 -7.90 -11.93
CA ASP A 205 -15.26 -7.45 -13.33
C ASP A 205 -14.30 -8.26 -14.24
N LEU A 206 -13.17 -8.76 -13.71
CA LEU A 206 -12.08 -9.38 -14.48
C LEU A 206 -11.94 -10.90 -14.28
N GLY A 207 -12.69 -11.47 -13.32
CA GLY A 207 -12.54 -12.88 -12.94
C GLY A 207 -11.33 -13.10 -12.02
N ASP A 208 -11.07 -14.37 -11.66
CA ASP A 208 -10.05 -14.76 -10.67
C ASP A 208 -8.65 -14.89 -11.30
N CYS A 209 -8.21 -13.84 -12.01
CA CYS A 209 -6.93 -13.77 -12.74
C CYS A 209 -5.87 -12.87 -12.05
N MET A 210 -6.15 -12.38 -10.85
CA MET A 210 -5.27 -11.46 -10.13
C MET A 210 -3.99 -12.13 -9.59
N ASN A 211 -3.89 -13.45 -9.57
CA ASN A 211 -2.78 -14.19 -9.01
C ASN A 211 -1.98 -14.95 -10.08
N ARG A 212 -0.63 -15.04 -9.90
CA ARG A 212 0.26 -15.85 -10.74
C ARG A 212 0.43 -17.28 -10.24
N ASP A 213 0.18 -17.48 -8.96
CA ASP A 213 0.29 -18.76 -8.27
C ASP A 213 -0.79 -18.86 -7.18
N ASP A 214 -0.64 -19.80 -6.27
CA ASP A 214 -1.60 -20.09 -5.19
C ASP A 214 -1.80 -18.92 -4.21
N ILE A 215 -0.92 -17.90 -4.18
CA ILE A 215 -0.93 -16.82 -3.18
C ILE A 215 -0.53 -15.43 -3.71
N HIS A 216 0.45 -15.35 -4.63
CA HIS A 216 1.03 -14.09 -5.07
C HIS A 216 0.26 -13.45 -6.23
N LEU A 217 0.31 -12.14 -6.32
CA LEU A 217 -0.32 -11.41 -7.41
C LEU A 217 0.34 -11.68 -8.76
N SER A 218 -0.43 -11.64 -9.85
CA SER A 218 0.09 -11.66 -11.21
C SER A 218 1.02 -10.47 -11.43
N LEU A 219 2.03 -10.66 -12.28
CA LEU A 219 3.11 -9.67 -12.46
C LEU A 219 2.60 -8.37 -13.08
N SER A 220 1.56 -8.43 -13.90
CA SER A 220 0.90 -7.28 -14.51
C SER A 220 -0.33 -6.85 -13.71
N LEU A 221 -1.51 -7.45 -13.96
CA LEU A 221 -2.80 -7.02 -13.43
C LEU A 221 -2.83 -6.91 -11.89
N GLY A 222 -2.37 -7.96 -11.20
CA GLY A 222 -2.45 -8.01 -9.76
C GLY A 222 -1.54 -6.99 -9.07
N ARG A 223 -0.26 -6.90 -9.50
CA ARG A 223 0.69 -5.91 -9.00
C ARG A 223 0.24 -4.48 -9.32
N PHE A 224 -0.30 -4.27 -10.52
CA PHE A 224 -0.83 -2.97 -10.91
C PHE A 224 -2.03 -2.56 -10.03
N ALA A 225 -2.95 -3.46 -9.73
CA ALA A 225 -4.07 -3.19 -8.83
C ALA A 225 -3.63 -2.81 -7.41
N ALA A 226 -2.64 -3.53 -6.85
CA ALA A 226 -2.07 -3.19 -5.56
C ALA A 226 -1.34 -1.84 -5.59
N ALA A 227 -0.52 -1.58 -6.61
CA ALA A 227 0.20 -0.31 -6.78
C ALA A 227 -0.76 0.88 -6.96
N CYS A 228 -1.85 0.74 -7.73
CA CYS A 228 -2.91 1.75 -7.84
C CYS A 228 -3.52 2.09 -6.47
N THR A 229 -3.74 1.06 -5.64
CA THR A 229 -4.29 1.25 -4.29
C THR A 229 -3.34 2.03 -3.39
N TRP A 230 -2.06 1.66 -3.40
CA TRP A 230 -1.03 2.40 -2.66
C TRP A 230 -0.88 3.83 -3.18
N CYS A 231 -0.90 4.05 -4.50
CA CYS A 231 -0.79 5.36 -5.09
C CYS A 231 -1.92 6.30 -4.62
N GLU A 232 -3.20 5.88 -4.74
CA GLU A 232 -4.34 6.68 -4.30
C GLU A 232 -4.30 6.94 -2.78
N PHE A 233 -3.86 5.94 -1.98
CA PHE A 233 -3.72 6.09 -0.54
C PHE A 233 -2.65 7.12 -0.16
N LEU A 234 -1.45 7.03 -0.76
CA LEU A 234 -0.29 7.87 -0.42
C LEU A 234 -0.45 9.30 -0.91
N THR A 235 -0.93 9.48 -2.14
CA THR A 235 -1.04 10.81 -2.77
C THR A 235 -2.32 11.54 -2.38
N GLY A 236 -3.36 10.81 -1.98
CA GLY A 236 -4.72 11.35 -1.78
C GLY A 236 -5.40 11.76 -3.08
N LYS A 237 -4.76 11.56 -4.23
CA LYS A 237 -5.28 11.88 -5.56
C LYS A 237 -5.97 10.66 -6.15
N SER A 238 -7.15 10.89 -6.77
CA SER A 238 -7.91 9.79 -7.37
C SER A 238 -7.14 9.11 -8.49
N ILE A 239 -7.06 7.78 -8.44
CA ILE A 239 -6.42 6.97 -9.47
C ILE A 239 -7.19 6.98 -10.80
N LEU A 240 -8.48 7.35 -10.79
CA LEU A 240 -9.34 7.37 -11.98
C LEU A 240 -8.79 8.25 -13.11
N TYR A 241 -7.93 9.21 -12.77
CA TYR A 241 -7.34 10.17 -13.72
C TYR A 241 -5.85 9.92 -13.95
N ASN A 242 -5.29 8.82 -13.43
CA ASN A 242 -3.90 8.48 -13.65
C ASN A 242 -3.68 8.06 -15.09
N THR A 243 -2.61 8.56 -15.71
CA THR A 243 -2.30 8.34 -17.13
C THR A 243 -1.24 7.27 -17.36
N TYR A 244 -0.68 6.72 -16.29
CA TYR A 244 0.29 5.63 -16.39
C TYR A 244 -0.39 4.26 -16.23
N TRP A 245 -0.01 3.30 -17.05
CA TRP A 245 -0.26 1.87 -16.87
C TRP A 245 0.80 1.05 -17.61
N PRO A 246 1.02 -0.24 -17.22
CA PRO A 246 1.95 -1.13 -17.89
C PRO A 246 1.51 -1.46 -19.33
N ASP A 247 2.46 -1.64 -20.26
CA ASP A 247 2.18 -1.93 -21.67
C ASP A 247 1.40 -3.23 -21.89
N ASP A 248 1.53 -4.20 -20.96
CA ASP A 248 0.87 -5.50 -21.00
C ASP A 248 -0.51 -5.54 -20.31
N VAL A 249 -1.03 -4.37 -19.87
CA VAL A 249 -2.37 -4.23 -19.27
C VAL A 249 -3.27 -3.50 -20.24
N SER A 250 -4.39 -4.12 -20.64
CA SER A 250 -5.33 -3.51 -21.60
C SER A 250 -6.03 -2.28 -21.00
N GLY A 251 -6.42 -1.31 -21.85
CA GLY A 251 -7.16 -0.15 -21.39
C GLY A 251 -8.50 -0.47 -20.72
N PHE A 252 -9.11 -1.62 -21.03
CA PHE A 252 -10.30 -2.13 -20.36
C PHE A 252 -9.95 -2.54 -18.91
N ASP A 253 -8.88 -3.34 -18.73
CA ASP A 253 -8.44 -3.81 -17.41
C ASP A 253 -8.02 -2.64 -16.52
N VAL A 254 -7.27 -1.66 -17.09
CA VAL A 254 -6.92 -0.41 -16.38
C VAL A 254 -8.16 0.27 -15.82
N LYS A 255 -9.20 0.45 -16.65
CA LYS A 255 -10.45 1.09 -16.23
C LYS A 255 -11.14 0.32 -15.09
N MET A 256 -11.16 -1.02 -15.15
CA MET A 256 -11.77 -1.85 -14.11
C MET A 256 -10.95 -1.78 -12.82
N ILE A 257 -9.61 -1.87 -12.90
CA ILE A 257 -8.71 -1.75 -11.74
C ILE A 257 -8.83 -0.36 -11.09
N HIS A 258 -8.82 0.72 -11.85
CA HIS A 258 -8.99 2.09 -11.32
C HIS A 258 -10.34 2.23 -10.58
N LYS A 259 -11.43 1.73 -11.17
CA LYS A 259 -12.76 1.73 -10.54
C LYS A 259 -12.79 0.90 -9.25
N ALA A 260 -12.20 -0.30 -9.26
CA ALA A 260 -12.09 -1.16 -8.09
C ALA A 260 -11.28 -0.49 -6.97
N THR A 261 -10.13 0.12 -7.30
CA THR A 261 -9.28 0.87 -6.37
C THR A 261 -10.06 2.01 -5.70
N HIS A 262 -10.66 2.89 -6.50
CA HIS A 262 -11.41 4.03 -5.97
C HIS A 262 -12.60 3.61 -5.11
N LYS A 263 -13.30 2.52 -5.47
CA LYS A 263 -14.36 1.91 -4.66
C LYS A 263 -13.81 1.31 -3.36
N ALA A 264 -12.65 0.67 -3.40
CA ALA A 264 -11.98 0.10 -2.23
C ALA A 264 -11.58 1.17 -1.22
N MET A 265 -11.02 2.31 -1.66
CA MET A 265 -10.68 3.44 -0.81
C MET A 265 -11.91 4.00 -0.06
N LYS A 266 -13.05 4.13 -0.74
CA LYS A 266 -14.30 4.54 -0.10
C LYS A 266 -14.84 3.49 0.88
N LYS A 267 -14.72 2.21 0.54
CA LYS A 267 -15.19 1.10 1.38
C LYS A 267 -14.39 0.96 2.66
N VAL A 268 -13.05 1.02 2.60
CA VAL A 268 -12.19 0.90 3.78
C VAL A 268 -12.42 2.05 4.77
N ASN A 269 -12.60 3.28 4.29
CA ASN A 269 -12.89 4.43 5.13
C ASN A 269 -14.21 4.26 5.93
N LYS A 270 -15.21 3.58 5.36
CA LYS A 270 -16.44 3.25 6.08
C LYS A 270 -16.21 2.14 7.12
N ILE A 271 -15.40 1.13 6.78
CA ILE A 271 -15.06 0.01 7.68
C ILE A 271 -14.32 0.51 8.91
N MET A 272 -13.29 1.36 8.71
CA MET A 272 -12.44 1.87 9.79
C MET A 272 -13.12 2.94 10.66
N LYS A 273 -14.16 3.62 10.15
CA LYS A 273 -14.93 4.64 10.91
C LYS A 273 -16.18 4.08 11.59
N ALA A 274 -16.56 2.82 11.36
CA ALA A 274 -17.75 2.26 11.98
C ALA A 274 -17.53 2.20 13.51
N PRO A 275 -18.48 2.69 14.33
CA PRO A 275 -18.40 2.56 15.79
C PRO A 275 -18.34 1.07 16.15
N HIS A 276 -17.50 0.75 17.13
CA HIS A 276 -17.29 -0.60 17.70
C HIS A 276 -18.34 -0.93 18.73
#